data_0654a9995b751e47ce8c80f977541a67
#
_entry.id   0654a9995b751e47ce8c80f977541a67
#
_cell.length_a   1.000
_cell.length_b   1.000
_cell.length_c   1.000
_cell.angle_alpha   90.00
_cell.angle_beta   90.00
_cell.angle_gamma   90.00
#
_symmetry.space_group_name_H-M   'P 1'
#
loop_
_entity.id
_entity.type
_entity.pdbx_description
1 polymer ?
#
loop_
_entity_poly.entity_id
_entity_poly.type
_entity_poly.pdbx_seq_one_letter_code
_entity_poly.pdbx_strand_id
1 'polypeptide(L)'
;QLPEFVNRLVLLLNAGLVLSTAFERSVEESMELSDTKDDYFYRNLREIYVNVKTANGSMHRELREFARKSGIKELIRVANIICDNVSKGTGLTEKLQAESEILWMNRKKNCEERGRLAETKLTLPLVIFLLVLIVITIAPALLEL
;
A
#
# COMPACT_ATOMS: atom_id res chain seq x y z
N GLN A 1 -4.16 0.03 -2.29
CA GLN A 1 -5.45 0.40 -1.68
C GLN A 1 -5.25 1.11 -0.33
N LEU A 2 -4.57 0.48 0.62
CA LEU A 2 -4.25 1.11 1.91
C LEU A 2 -3.42 2.38 1.78
N PRO A 3 -2.32 2.46 0.99
CA PRO A 3 -1.57 3.69 0.81
C PRO A 3 -2.40 4.84 0.23
N GLU A 4 -3.27 4.55 -0.71
CA GLU A 4 -4.17 5.54 -1.31
C GLU A 4 -5.18 6.07 -0.30
N PHE A 5 -5.78 5.18 0.48
CA PHE A 5 -6.71 5.54 1.54
C PHE A 5 -6.05 6.43 2.60
N VAL A 6 -4.87 6.03 3.09
CA VAL A 6 -4.12 6.80 4.11
C VAL A 6 -3.71 8.16 3.57
N ASN A 7 -3.26 8.24 2.33
CA ASN A 7 -2.88 9.50 1.70
C ASN A 7 -4.07 10.46 1.56
N ARG A 8 -5.22 9.97 1.14
CA ARG A 8 -6.47 10.77 1.10
C ARG A 8 -6.87 11.26 2.47
N LEU A 9 -6.81 10.38 3.47
CA LEU A 9 -7.11 10.74 4.84
C LEU A 9 -6.19 11.87 5.35
N VAL A 10 -4.91 11.77 5.07
CA VAL A 10 -3.91 12.81 5.43
C VAL A 10 -4.24 14.14 4.74
N LEU A 11 -4.55 14.11 3.45
CA LEU A 11 -4.91 15.32 2.70
C LEU A 11 -6.14 16.01 3.27
N LEU A 12 -7.17 15.26 3.62
CA LEU A 12 -8.40 15.79 4.20
C LEU A 12 -8.19 16.33 5.62
N LEU A 13 -7.36 15.68 6.41
CA LEU A 13 -6.97 16.17 7.74
C LEU A 13 -6.14 17.46 7.65
N ASN A 14 -5.24 17.57 6.67
CA ASN A 14 -4.48 18.79 6.39
C ASN A 14 -5.38 19.95 5.94
N ALA A 15 -6.48 19.65 5.27
CA ALA A 15 -7.49 20.64 4.90
C ALA A 15 -8.34 21.13 6.09
N GLY A 16 -8.10 20.61 7.29
CA GLY A 16 -8.77 21.02 8.53
C GLY A 16 -10.05 20.25 8.86
N LEU A 17 -10.31 19.15 8.17
CA LEU A 17 -11.47 18.30 8.46
C LEU A 17 -11.26 17.46 9.72
N VAL A 18 -12.34 17.23 10.45
CA VAL A 18 -12.35 16.31 11.59
C VAL A 18 -12.17 14.88 11.09
N LEU A 19 -11.52 14.01 11.88
CA LEU A 19 -11.20 12.63 11.51
C LEU A 19 -12.41 11.84 11.00
N SER A 20 -13.58 11.96 11.64
CA SER A 20 -14.81 11.28 11.21
C SER A 20 -15.28 11.72 9.83
N THR A 21 -15.25 13.02 9.56
CA THR A 21 -15.62 13.60 8.26
C THR A 21 -14.59 13.26 7.18
N ALA A 22 -13.31 13.28 7.52
CA ALA A 22 -12.23 12.89 6.61
C ALA A 22 -12.32 11.40 6.23
N PHE A 23 -12.63 10.56 7.18
CA PHE A 23 -12.86 9.13 6.97
C PHE A 23 -14.07 8.88 6.05
N GLU A 24 -15.19 9.50 6.35
CA GLU A 24 -16.42 9.43 5.54
C GLU A 24 -16.16 9.80 4.09
N ARG A 25 -15.56 10.96 3.84
CA ARG A 25 -15.22 11.41 2.49
C ARG A 25 -14.23 10.49 1.78
N SER A 26 -13.24 10.00 2.51
CA SER A 26 -12.26 9.07 1.92
C SER A 26 -12.91 7.77 1.45
N VAL A 27 -13.90 7.28 2.19
CA VAL A 27 -14.67 6.09 1.81
C VAL A 27 -15.60 6.38 0.64
N GLU A 28 -16.34 7.47 0.67
CA GLU A 28 -17.27 7.87 -0.41
C GLU A 28 -16.53 8.09 -1.74
N GLU A 29 -15.48 8.89 -1.76
CA GLU A 29 -14.68 9.14 -2.96
C GLU A 29 -14.03 7.86 -3.52
N SER A 30 -13.61 6.97 -2.64
CA SER A 30 -13.05 5.69 -3.07
C SER A 30 -14.07 4.80 -3.74
N MET A 31 -15.33 4.90 -3.33
CA MET A 31 -16.42 4.14 -3.94
C MET A 31 -16.86 4.70 -5.29
N GLU A 32 -16.78 6.02 -5.48
CA GLU A 32 -17.11 6.65 -6.76
C GLU A 32 -16.05 6.41 -7.83
N LEU A 33 -14.78 6.42 -7.43
CA LEU A 33 -13.63 6.28 -8.33
C LEU A 33 -13.27 4.84 -8.67
N SER A 34 -13.65 3.88 -7.84
CA SER A 34 -13.31 2.50 -8.11
C SER A 34 -14.47 1.78 -8.80
N ASP A 35 -14.19 1.34 -10.01
CA ASP A 35 -15.00 0.35 -10.76
C ASP A 35 -15.09 -1.00 -10.02
N THR A 36 -14.38 -1.10 -8.92
CA THR A 36 -14.27 -2.25 -8.04
C THR A 36 -15.28 -2.18 -6.89
N LYS A 37 -16.56 -2.29 -7.23
CA LYS A 37 -17.64 -2.51 -6.23
C LYS A 37 -17.42 -3.75 -5.36
N ASP A 38 -16.48 -4.60 -5.73
CA ASP A 38 -16.15 -5.87 -5.08
C ASP A 38 -14.87 -5.84 -4.21
N ASP A 39 -14.29 -4.67 -3.98
CA ASP A 39 -13.09 -4.60 -3.15
C ASP A 39 -13.41 -4.84 -1.67
N TYR A 40 -12.91 -5.94 -1.15
CA TYR A 40 -13.07 -6.36 0.25
C TYR A 40 -12.68 -5.25 1.24
N PHE A 41 -11.60 -4.53 0.97
CA PHE A 41 -11.11 -3.46 1.84
C PHE A 41 -12.11 -2.31 1.97
N TYR A 42 -12.56 -1.75 0.85
CA TYR A 42 -13.52 -0.64 0.85
C TYR A 42 -14.92 -1.05 1.31
N ARG A 43 -15.34 -2.27 1.04
CA ARG A 43 -16.60 -2.81 1.55
C ARG A 43 -16.62 -2.85 3.07
N ASN A 44 -15.55 -3.30 3.70
CA ASN A 44 -15.45 -3.32 5.17
C ASN A 44 -15.33 -1.92 5.77
N LEU A 45 -14.63 -1.00 5.12
CA LEU A 45 -14.60 0.40 5.55
C LEU A 45 -15.99 1.04 5.53
N ARG A 46 -16.79 0.72 4.52
CA ARG A 46 -18.19 1.17 4.42
C ARG A 46 -19.04 0.58 5.55
N GLU A 47 -18.90 -0.70 5.85
CA GLU A 47 -19.59 -1.31 6.99
C GLU A 47 -19.25 -0.62 8.30
N ILE A 48 -17.99 -0.33 8.55
CA ILE A 48 -17.55 0.43 9.72
C ILE A 48 -18.25 1.79 9.77
N TYR A 49 -18.28 2.51 8.67
CA TYR A 49 -18.92 3.81 8.58
C TYR A 49 -20.43 3.74 8.90
N VAL A 50 -21.13 2.78 8.31
CA VAL A 50 -22.56 2.56 8.56
C VAL A 50 -22.81 2.17 10.02
N ASN A 51 -22.02 1.28 10.59
CA ASN A 51 -22.14 0.85 11.97
C ASN A 51 -21.89 1.99 12.96
N VAL A 52 -20.91 2.84 12.70
CA VAL A 52 -20.63 4.02 13.52
C VAL A 52 -21.81 5.00 13.47
N LYS A 53 -22.38 5.21 12.31
CA LYS A 53 -23.49 6.15 12.10
C LYS A 53 -24.81 5.66 12.73
N THR A 54 -25.07 4.36 12.66
CA THR A 54 -26.32 3.76 13.14
C THR A 54 -26.27 3.37 14.62
N ALA A 55 -25.16 2.87 15.11
CA ALA A 55 -25.00 2.35 16.46
C ALA A 55 -24.34 3.32 17.46
N ASN A 56 -24.06 4.55 17.04
CA ASN A 56 -23.33 5.55 17.85
C ASN A 56 -21.98 5.02 18.37
N GLY A 57 -21.36 4.13 17.59
CA GLY A 57 -20.07 3.51 17.89
C GLY A 57 -18.90 4.47 17.66
N SER A 58 -17.78 4.14 18.26
CA SER A 58 -16.56 4.90 18.09
C SER A 58 -15.79 4.41 16.84
N MET A 59 -15.63 5.28 15.85
CA MET A 59 -14.99 4.96 14.56
C MET A 59 -13.59 4.36 14.72
N HIS A 60 -12.77 4.95 15.59
CA HIS A 60 -11.42 4.46 15.83
C HIS A 60 -11.41 3.06 16.44
N ARG A 61 -12.38 2.72 17.26
CA ARG A 61 -12.53 1.40 17.87
C ARG A 61 -12.91 0.34 16.82
N GLU A 62 -13.89 0.65 15.99
CA GLU A 62 -14.32 -0.23 14.89
C GLU A 62 -13.20 -0.46 13.87
N LEU A 63 -12.46 0.59 13.51
CA LEU A 63 -11.31 0.50 12.62
C LEU A 63 -10.21 -0.38 13.20
N ARG A 64 -9.93 -0.25 14.48
CA ARG A 64 -8.95 -1.08 15.20
C ARG A 64 -9.35 -2.56 15.20
N GLU A 65 -10.61 -2.84 15.43
CA GLU A 65 -11.14 -4.20 15.43
C GLU A 65 -11.07 -4.83 14.03
N PHE A 66 -11.44 -4.09 13.01
CA PHE A 66 -11.27 -4.50 11.63
C PHE A 66 -9.81 -4.77 11.27
N ALA A 67 -8.90 -3.89 11.65
CA ALA A 67 -7.48 -4.06 11.41
C ALA A 67 -6.94 -5.34 12.06
N ARG A 68 -7.34 -5.63 13.27
CA ARG A 68 -6.97 -6.87 13.98
C ARG A 68 -7.51 -8.12 13.29
N LYS A 69 -8.76 -8.08 12.83
CA LYS A 69 -9.39 -9.19 12.10
C LYS A 69 -8.76 -9.45 10.74
N SER A 70 -8.34 -8.39 10.05
CA SER A 70 -7.70 -8.51 8.74
C SER A 70 -6.30 -9.10 8.78
N GLY A 71 -5.60 -8.97 9.91
CA GLY A 71 -4.23 -9.44 10.07
C GLY A 71 -3.17 -8.68 9.28
N ILE A 72 -3.53 -7.58 8.61
CA ILE A 72 -2.61 -6.74 7.83
C ILE A 72 -1.83 -5.84 8.79
N LYS A 73 -0.52 -6.04 8.88
CA LYS A 73 0.36 -5.31 9.81
C LYS A 73 0.33 -3.80 9.60
N GLU A 74 0.32 -3.36 8.36
CA GLU A 74 0.27 -1.95 7.97
C GLU A 74 -1.05 -1.30 8.42
N LEU A 75 -2.16 -1.99 8.23
CA LEU A 75 -3.48 -1.53 8.67
C LEU A 75 -3.58 -1.44 10.19
N ILE A 76 -3.00 -2.41 10.91
CA ILE A 76 -2.93 -2.41 12.38
C ILE A 76 -2.14 -1.18 12.88
N ARG A 77 -1.02 -0.86 12.24
CA ARG A 77 -0.24 0.34 12.58
C ARG A 77 -1.02 1.62 12.37
N VAL A 78 -1.66 1.77 11.23
CA VAL A 78 -2.51 2.93 10.90
C VAL A 78 -3.64 3.07 11.91
N ALA A 79 -4.35 1.99 12.20
CA ALA A 79 -5.44 1.98 13.18
C ALA A 79 -4.97 2.35 14.59
N ASN A 80 -3.81 1.86 15.02
CA ASN A 80 -3.22 2.22 16.31
C ASN A 80 -2.83 3.69 16.37
N ILE A 81 -2.22 4.24 15.32
CA ILE A 81 -1.90 5.67 15.22
C ILE A 81 -3.16 6.52 15.36
N ILE A 82 -4.22 6.15 14.69
CA ILE A 82 -5.52 6.84 14.77
C ILE A 82 -6.08 6.76 16.19
N CYS A 83 -6.10 5.57 16.80
CA CYS A 83 -6.61 5.37 18.15
C CYS A 83 -5.84 6.16 19.20
N ASP A 84 -4.50 6.15 19.12
CA ASP A 84 -3.64 6.80 20.11
C ASP A 84 -3.67 8.32 20.02
N ASN A 85 -4.00 8.88 18.87
CA ASN A 85 -3.90 10.30 18.59
C ASN A 85 -5.23 11.02 18.33
N VAL A 86 -6.36 10.34 18.47
CA VAL A 86 -7.71 10.91 18.26
C VAL A 86 -7.93 12.18 19.11
N SER A 87 -7.39 12.21 20.32
CA SER A 87 -7.50 13.34 21.25
C SER A 87 -6.46 14.44 21.04
N LYS A 88 -5.41 14.20 20.24
CA LYS A 88 -4.24 15.09 20.11
C LYS A 88 -4.23 15.95 18.84
N GLY A 89 -5.18 15.78 17.92
CA GLY A 89 -5.40 16.59 16.73
C GLY A 89 -4.20 16.72 15.77
N THR A 90 -3.27 17.59 16.04
CA THR A 90 -2.12 17.91 15.19
C THR A 90 -1.08 16.79 15.05
N GLY A 91 -0.83 16.04 16.11
CA GLY A 91 0.10 14.90 16.08
C GLY A 91 -0.35 13.73 15.22
N LEU A 92 -1.66 13.59 15.03
CA LEU A 92 -2.24 12.55 14.19
C LEU A 92 -1.86 12.72 12.71
N THR A 93 -1.97 13.93 12.18
CA THR A 93 -1.66 14.24 10.79
C THR A 93 -0.21 13.94 10.44
N GLU A 94 0.73 14.38 11.28
CA GLU A 94 2.16 14.13 11.08
C GLU A 94 2.50 12.64 11.10
N LYS A 95 1.95 11.88 12.04
CA LYS A 95 2.19 10.45 12.16
C LYS A 95 1.57 9.66 10.99
N LEU A 96 0.37 10.02 10.56
CA LEU A 96 -0.27 9.41 9.38
C LEU A 96 0.50 9.74 8.10
N GLN A 97 1.02 10.94 7.98
CA GLN A 97 1.84 11.34 6.84
C GLN A 97 3.13 10.51 6.78
N ALA A 98 3.83 10.33 7.90
CA ALA A 98 5.01 9.49 7.99
C ALA A 98 4.70 8.03 7.61
N GLU A 99 3.60 7.47 8.09
CA GLU A 99 3.18 6.11 7.75
C GLU A 99 2.78 5.99 6.27
N SER A 100 2.13 6.99 5.70
CA SER A 100 1.82 7.05 4.26
C SER A 100 3.10 7.00 3.42
N GLU A 101 4.12 7.74 3.77
CA GLU A 101 5.42 7.72 3.08
C GLU A 101 6.07 6.34 3.15
N ILE A 102 6.05 5.68 4.31
CA ILE A 102 6.57 4.31 4.48
C ILE A 102 5.81 3.32 3.60
N LEU A 103 4.49 3.40 3.54
CA LEU A 103 3.66 2.54 2.70
C LEU A 103 3.97 2.71 1.21
N TRP A 104 4.15 3.94 0.74
CA TRP A 104 4.55 4.23 -0.63
C TRP A 104 5.97 3.75 -0.95
N MET A 105 6.91 3.92 -0.04
CA MET A 105 8.28 3.41 -0.19
C MET A 105 8.30 1.89 -0.28
N ASN A 106 7.55 1.18 0.55
CA ASN A 106 7.46 -0.27 0.51
C ASN A 106 6.84 -0.76 -0.81
N ARG A 107 5.81 -0.10 -1.29
CA ARG A 107 5.20 -0.42 -2.59
C ARG A 107 6.17 -0.20 -3.75
N LYS A 108 6.89 0.90 -3.75
CA LYS A 108 7.93 1.22 -4.74
C LYS A 108 9.05 0.19 -4.72
N LYS A 109 9.55 -0.17 -3.56
CA LYS A 109 10.59 -1.18 -3.37
C LYS A 109 10.18 -2.54 -3.93
N ASN A 110 8.96 -3.00 -3.67
CA ASN A 110 8.41 -4.23 -4.22
C ASN A 110 8.34 -4.20 -5.75
N CYS A 111 7.95 -3.09 -6.35
CA CYS A 111 7.95 -2.90 -7.79
C CYS A 111 9.38 -2.93 -8.39
N GLU A 112 10.35 -2.31 -7.74
CA GLU A 112 11.76 -2.34 -8.14
C GLU A 112 12.35 -3.75 -8.08
N GLU A 113 12.09 -4.51 -7.02
CA GLU A 113 12.51 -5.90 -6.89
C GLU A 113 11.94 -6.79 -8.00
N ARG A 114 10.67 -6.62 -8.34
CA ARG A 114 10.05 -7.33 -9.47
C ARG A 114 10.67 -6.94 -10.81
N GLY A 115 10.97 -5.68 -11.00
CA GLY A 115 11.67 -5.17 -12.18
C GLY A 115 13.07 -5.76 -12.32
N ARG A 116 13.85 -5.83 -11.26
CA ARG A 116 15.19 -6.45 -11.24
C ARG A 116 15.16 -7.93 -11.57
N LEU A 117 14.21 -8.68 -11.01
CA LEU A 117 14.03 -10.09 -11.31
C LEU A 117 13.66 -10.33 -12.78
N ALA A 118 12.85 -9.48 -13.38
CA ALA A 118 12.52 -9.52 -14.80
C ALA A 118 13.73 -9.22 -15.69
N GLU A 119 14.56 -8.21 -15.36
CA GLU A 119 15.80 -7.89 -16.05
C GLU A 119 16.80 -9.04 -15.97
N THR A 120 17.00 -9.63 -14.80
CA THR A 120 17.88 -10.79 -14.63
C THR A 120 17.42 -11.99 -15.46
N LYS A 121 16.14 -12.25 -15.56
CA LYS A 121 15.58 -13.31 -16.41
C LYS A 121 15.79 -13.07 -17.90
N LEU A 122 15.81 -11.83 -18.35
CA LEU A 122 16.06 -11.46 -19.75
C LEU A 122 17.56 -11.48 -20.07
N THR A 123 18.40 -11.14 -19.12
CA THR A 123 19.87 -11.07 -19.29
C THR A 123 20.52 -12.46 -19.25
N LEU A 124 19.96 -13.38 -18.47
CA LEU A 124 20.51 -14.73 -18.28
C LEU A 124 20.64 -15.53 -19.59
N PRO A 125 19.60 -15.65 -20.46
CA PRO A 125 19.72 -16.34 -21.73
C PRO A 125 20.72 -15.66 -22.70
N LEU A 126 20.85 -14.34 -22.62
CA LEU A 126 21.78 -13.56 -23.44
C LEU A 126 23.25 -13.84 -23.07
N VAL A 127 23.56 -13.95 -21.78
CA VAL A 127 24.91 -14.34 -21.28
C VAL A 127 25.25 -15.76 -21.69
N ILE A 128 24.34 -16.70 -21.59
CA ILE A 128 24.52 -18.10 -22.03
C ILE A 128 24.83 -18.15 -23.52
N PHE A 129 24.05 -17.42 -24.33
CA PHE A 129 24.25 -17.33 -25.78
C PHE A 129 25.65 -16.75 -26.15
N LEU A 130 26.09 -15.72 -25.43
CA LEU A 130 27.40 -15.13 -25.59
C LEU A 130 28.51 -16.13 -25.27
N LEU A 131 28.41 -16.90 -24.19
CA LEU A 131 29.36 -17.96 -23.81
C LEU A 131 29.44 -19.05 -24.89
N VAL A 132 28.34 -19.49 -25.44
CA VAL A 132 28.29 -20.47 -26.52
C VAL A 132 29.00 -19.93 -27.78
N LEU A 133 28.76 -18.67 -28.13
CA LEU A 133 29.46 -17.99 -29.24
C LEU A 133 30.99 -17.96 -29.07
N ILE A 134 31.47 -17.64 -27.88
CA ILE A 134 32.87 -17.61 -27.53
C ILE A 134 33.50 -19.01 -27.68
N VAL A 135 32.85 -20.04 -27.18
CA VAL A 135 33.31 -21.43 -27.30
C VAL A 135 33.40 -21.86 -28.76
N ILE A 136 32.41 -21.55 -29.60
CA ILE A 136 32.38 -21.86 -31.01
C ILE A 136 33.50 -21.16 -31.78
N THR A 137 33.86 -19.93 -31.43
CA THR A 137 34.95 -19.19 -32.10
C THR A 137 36.35 -19.61 -31.67
N ILE A 138 36.49 -20.05 -30.40
CA ILE A 138 37.79 -20.48 -29.86
C ILE A 138 38.14 -21.93 -30.26
N ALA A 139 37.13 -22.80 -30.35
CA ALA A 139 37.34 -24.22 -30.67
C ALA A 139 38.12 -24.46 -31.97
N PRO A 140 37.82 -23.83 -33.13
CA PRO A 140 38.60 -24.00 -34.36
C PRO A 140 40.02 -23.41 -34.22
N ALA A 141 40.20 -22.30 -33.49
CA ALA A 141 41.49 -21.70 -33.25
C ALA A 141 42.46 -22.61 -32.45
N LEU A 142 41.91 -23.37 -31.49
CA LEU A 142 42.66 -24.37 -30.72
C LEU A 142 43.02 -25.62 -31.54
N LEU A 143 42.19 -25.98 -32.49
CA LEU A 143 42.43 -27.15 -33.37
C LEU A 143 43.44 -26.88 -34.47
N GLU A 144 43.63 -25.62 -34.89
CA GLU A 144 44.67 -25.21 -35.87
C GLU A 144 46.04 -25.01 -35.24
N LEU A 145 46.13 -24.93 -33.94
CA LEU A 145 47.37 -24.89 -33.18
C LEU A 145 47.87 -26.32 -32.94
#